data_90a50a4d3d505dda00ed2131bf53013f
#
_entry.id   90a50a4d3d505dda00ed2131bf53013f
#
_cell.length_a   1.000
_cell.length_b   1.000
_cell.length_c   1.000
_cell.angle_alpha   90.00
_cell.angle_beta   90.00
_cell.angle_gamma   90.00
#
_symmetry.space_group_name_H-M   'P 1'
#
loop_
_entity.id
_entity.type
_entity.pdbx_description
1 polymer ?
#
loop_
_entity_poly.entity_id
_entity_poly.type
_entity_poly.pdbx_seq_one_letter_code
_entity_poly.pdbx_strand_id
1 'polypeptide(L)'
;DLYQLHSPQPQWPIDETMGVLSRLRDQGKIRYIGISNYSAEQTAEVIKYGPIHSSQPRYNMLNREAEESILPVCLENGIGVIPHSVLAKGHLSGRYQPGHTFDADDERSEFASFTRDGMKRVIEVTSKLALWSQDHGRDMIQLAIAWALAQSSITSPIVGAKSVEQVIHNAKAADWKLSDSNLAEIDDILDGIVVDR
;
A
#
# COMPACT_ATOMS: atom_id res chain seq x y z
N ASP A 1 -1.53 -16.01 -14.00
CA ASP A 1 -1.34 -14.81 -14.81
C ASP A 1 -0.12 -13.99 -14.36
N LEU A 2 -0.13 -13.41 -13.17
CA LEU A 2 0.96 -12.63 -12.59
C LEU A 2 1.64 -13.44 -11.48
N TYR A 3 2.94 -13.71 -11.62
CA TYR A 3 3.74 -14.32 -10.56
C TYR A 3 4.63 -13.25 -9.91
N GLN A 4 4.52 -13.09 -8.59
CA GLN A 4 5.26 -12.07 -7.85
C GLN A 4 6.25 -12.69 -6.88
N LEU A 5 7.48 -12.17 -6.87
CA LEU A 5 8.45 -12.42 -5.80
C LEU A 5 8.01 -11.64 -4.56
N HIS A 6 7.75 -12.34 -3.44
CA HIS A 6 7.14 -11.75 -2.24
C HIS A 6 8.05 -10.72 -1.55
N SER A 7 9.36 -11.00 -1.50
CA SER A 7 10.38 -10.12 -0.94
C SER A 7 11.76 -10.49 -1.48
N PRO A 8 12.73 -9.56 -1.41
CA PRO A 8 14.12 -9.87 -1.72
C PRO A 8 14.63 -11.01 -0.83
N GLN A 9 15.37 -11.93 -1.44
CA GLN A 9 15.95 -13.09 -0.74
C GLN A 9 17.46 -13.12 -1.04
N PRO A 10 18.31 -12.47 -0.21
CA PRO A 10 19.74 -12.31 -0.49
C PRO A 10 20.52 -13.63 -0.68
N GLN A 11 20.00 -14.73 -0.15
CA GLN A 11 20.59 -16.06 -0.31
C GLN A 11 20.39 -16.67 -1.71
N TRP A 12 19.50 -16.11 -2.53
CA TRP A 12 19.24 -16.59 -3.88
C TRP A 12 19.64 -15.52 -4.90
N PRO A 13 20.57 -15.85 -5.84
CA PRO A 13 20.97 -14.92 -6.88
C PRO A 13 19.77 -14.46 -7.72
N ILE A 14 19.63 -13.16 -7.90
CA ILE A 14 18.47 -12.59 -8.58
C ILE A 14 18.46 -12.91 -10.08
N ASP A 15 19.62 -12.99 -10.72
CA ASP A 15 19.80 -13.39 -12.12
C ASP A 15 19.31 -14.82 -12.36
N GLU A 16 19.65 -15.78 -11.48
CA GLU A 16 19.17 -17.16 -11.56
C GLU A 16 17.65 -17.22 -11.40
N THR A 17 17.11 -16.49 -10.41
CA THR A 17 15.67 -16.40 -10.12
C THR A 17 14.93 -15.85 -11.34
N MET A 18 15.39 -14.75 -11.90
CA MET A 18 14.79 -14.13 -13.09
C MET A 18 14.94 -15.01 -14.33
N GLY A 19 16.06 -15.73 -14.46
CA GLY A 19 16.23 -16.74 -15.51
C GLY A 19 15.20 -17.85 -15.45
N VAL A 20 14.82 -18.32 -14.24
CA VAL A 20 13.73 -19.30 -14.07
C VAL A 20 12.39 -18.69 -14.44
N LEU A 21 12.06 -17.49 -13.94
CA LEU A 21 10.78 -16.83 -14.22
C LEU A 21 10.60 -16.53 -15.73
N SER A 22 11.66 -16.12 -16.40
CA SER A 22 11.65 -15.91 -17.84
C SER A 22 11.32 -17.20 -18.62
N ARG A 23 11.96 -18.32 -18.25
CA ARG A 23 11.61 -19.65 -18.84
C ARG A 23 10.18 -20.05 -18.57
N LEU A 24 9.63 -19.81 -17.37
CA LEU A 24 8.23 -20.10 -17.04
C LEU A 24 7.27 -19.27 -17.89
N ARG A 25 7.60 -18.02 -18.14
CA ARG A 25 6.84 -17.13 -19.02
C ARG A 25 6.91 -17.62 -20.46
N ASP A 26 8.08 -17.93 -20.97
CA ASP A 26 8.27 -18.42 -22.34
C ASP A 26 7.56 -19.76 -22.59
N GLN A 27 7.40 -20.59 -21.54
CA GLN A 27 6.60 -21.83 -21.56
C GLN A 27 5.09 -21.56 -21.42
N GLY A 28 4.66 -20.30 -21.27
CA GLY A 28 3.25 -19.94 -21.09
C GLY A 28 2.66 -20.32 -19.73
N LYS A 29 3.48 -20.71 -18.74
CA LYS A 29 3.01 -21.08 -17.39
C LYS A 29 2.64 -19.86 -16.55
N ILE A 30 3.29 -18.72 -16.78
CA ILE A 30 2.95 -17.41 -16.25
C ILE A 30 2.92 -16.40 -17.40
N ARG A 31 2.19 -15.30 -17.23
CA ARG A 31 2.13 -14.23 -18.25
C ARG A 31 3.02 -13.08 -17.88
N TYR A 32 2.99 -12.67 -16.61
CA TYR A 32 3.66 -11.50 -16.09
C TYR A 32 4.50 -11.83 -14.86
N ILE A 33 5.56 -11.07 -14.66
CA ILE A 33 6.47 -11.18 -13.50
C ILE A 33 6.34 -9.88 -12.70
N GLY A 34 6.22 -10.00 -11.38
CA GLY A 34 6.19 -8.88 -10.47
C GLY A 34 7.11 -9.08 -9.27
N ILE A 35 7.28 -8.02 -8.51
CA ILE A 35 8.08 -7.97 -7.29
C ILE A 35 7.27 -7.34 -6.16
N SER A 36 7.63 -7.64 -4.92
CA SER A 36 7.03 -7.04 -3.73
C SER A 36 8.11 -6.75 -2.69
N ASN A 37 8.01 -5.61 -2.01
CA ASN A 37 8.94 -5.18 -0.95
C ASN A 37 10.40 -5.02 -1.43
N TYR A 38 10.62 -4.72 -2.70
CA TYR A 38 11.93 -4.36 -3.25
C TYR A 38 12.16 -2.86 -3.10
N SER A 39 13.41 -2.46 -2.75
CA SER A 39 13.81 -1.07 -2.77
C SER A 39 13.94 -0.55 -4.22
N ALA A 40 14.13 0.77 -4.37
CA ALA A 40 14.42 1.38 -5.66
C ALA A 40 15.67 0.78 -6.32
N GLU A 41 16.75 0.61 -5.56
CA GLU A 41 18.02 0.03 -6.02
C GLU A 41 17.86 -1.44 -6.41
N GLN A 42 17.14 -2.22 -5.58
CA GLN A 42 16.86 -3.62 -5.87
C GLN A 42 15.97 -3.77 -7.11
N THR A 43 15.03 -2.85 -7.31
CA THR A 43 14.20 -2.82 -8.51
C THR A 43 15.04 -2.47 -9.74
N ALA A 44 15.89 -1.44 -9.65
CA ALA A 44 16.83 -1.08 -10.73
C ALA A 44 17.81 -2.22 -11.07
N GLU A 45 18.14 -3.07 -10.10
CA GLU A 45 18.96 -4.26 -10.36
C GLU A 45 18.16 -5.35 -11.06
N VAL A 46 16.97 -5.72 -10.56
CA VAL A 46 16.21 -6.85 -11.09
C VAL A 46 15.75 -6.65 -12.54
N ILE A 47 15.43 -5.42 -12.95
CA ILE A 47 15.01 -5.13 -14.31
C ILE A 47 16.11 -5.38 -15.36
N LYS A 48 17.39 -5.44 -14.98
CA LYS A 48 18.50 -5.81 -15.87
C LYS A 48 18.40 -7.27 -16.35
N TYR A 49 17.72 -8.11 -15.62
CA TYR A 49 17.61 -9.55 -15.89
C TYR A 49 16.29 -9.96 -16.56
N GLY A 50 15.40 -9.01 -16.79
CA GLY A 50 14.16 -9.24 -17.51
C GLY A 50 13.05 -8.26 -17.13
N PRO A 51 11.93 -8.27 -17.86
CA PRO A 51 10.85 -7.32 -17.63
C PRO A 51 10.15 -7.60 -16.30
N ILE A 52 9.93 -6.53 -15.52
CA ILE A 52 9.07 -6.50 -14.36
C ILE A 52 7.79 -5.73 -14.73
N HIS A 53 6.63 -6.33 -14.49
CA HIS A 53 5.34 -5.78 -14.91
C HIS A 53 4.58 -5.15 -13.76
N SER A 54 4.87 -5.57 -12.52
CA SER A 54 4.25 -4.97 -11.33
C SER A 54 5.22 -4.89 -10.15
N SER A 55 5.03 -3.85 -9.33
CA SER A 55 5.63 -3.70 -8.01
C SER A 55 4.54 -3.63 -6.95
N GLN A 56 4.75 -4.32 -5.83
CA GLN A 56 3.82 -4.35 -4.71
C GLN A 56 4.50 -3.81 -3.45
N PRO A 57 4.65 -2.49 -3.31
CA PRO A 57 5.20 -1.86 -2.12
C PRO A 57 4.16 -1.71 -1.02
N ARG A 58 4.62 -1.52 0.23
CA ARG A 58 3.78 -0.95 1.29
C ARG A 58 3.55 0.53 0.99
N TYR A 59 2.26 0.94 0.88
CA TYR A 59 1.92 2.34 0.63
C TYR A 59 0.52 2.67 1.12
N ASN A 60 0.39 3.73 1.89
CA ASN A 60 -0.88 4.26 2.39
C ASN A 60 -0.68 5.69 2.92
N MET A 61 -1.77 6.36 3.32
CA MET A 61 -1.77 7.74 3.81
C MET A 61 -0.80 7.99 4.99
N LEU A 62 -0.53 6.97 5.82
CA LEU A 62 0.36 7.06 7.00
C LEU A 62 1.79 6.59 6.72
N ASN A 63 2.05 5.95 5.58
CA ASN A 63 3.37 5.51 5.15
C ASN A 63 3.56 5.84 3.68
N ARG A 64 4.26 6.93 3.42
CA ARG A 64 4.43 7.55 2.11
C ARG A 64 5.86 7.46 1.56
N GLU A 65 6.76 6.73 2.21
CA GLU A 65 8.18 6.60 1.79
C GLU A 65 8.34 6.12 0.35
N ALA A 66 7.37 5.38 -0.17
CA ALA A 66 7.36 4.92 -1.56
C ALA A 66 7.36 6.07 -2.58
N GLU A 67 6.81 7.24 -2.24
CA GLU A 67 6.71 8.40 -3.15
C GLU A 67 8.07 8.96 -3.56
N GLU A 68 9.03 8.93 -2.64
CA GLU A 68 10.40 9.44 -2.86
C GLU A 68 11.36 8.34 -3.32
N SER A 69 10.94 7.08 -3.33
CA SER A 69 11.81 5.94 -3.59
C SER A 69 11.35 5.10 -4.77
N ILE A 70 10.44 4.15 -4.53
CA ILE A 70 10.09 3.11 -5.53
C ILE A 70 9.10 3.60 -6.60
N LEU A 71 8.18 4.53 -6.27
CA LEU A 71 7.17 4.97 -7.22
C LEU A 71 7.77 5.69 -8.45
N PRO A 72 8.77 6.58 -8.32
CA PRO A 72 9.45 7.16 -9.47
C PRO A 72 10.10 6.11 -10.37
N VAL A 73 10.79 5.11 -9.78
CA VAL A 73 11.42 4.02 -10.54
C VAL A 73 10.38 3.20 -11.30
N CYS A 74 9.23 2.92 -10.68
CA CYS A 74 8.15 2.20 -11.35
C CYS A 74 7.59 3.00 -12.53
N LEU A 75 7.37 4.29 -12.36
CA LEU A 75 6.85 5.17 -13.41
C LEU A 75 7.82 5.25 -14.60
N GLU A 76 9.10 5.47 -14.35
CA GLU A 76 10.15 5.56 -15.39
C GLU A 76 10.28 4.27 -16.20
N ASN A 77 10.03 3.11 -15.58
CA ASN A 77 10.19 1.81 -16.22
C ASN A 77 8.85 1.18 -16.69
N GLY A 78 7.72 1.91 -16.60
CA GLY A 78 6.41 1.40 -17.02
C GLY A 78 5.92 0.21 -16.16
N ILE A 79 6.32 0.15 -14.89
CA ILE A 79 5.94 -0.91 -13.95
C ILE A 79 4.65 -0.49 -13.25
N GLY A 80 3.60 -1.31 -13.36
CA GLY A 80 2.34 -1.08 -12.64
C GLY A 80 2.52 -1.23 -11.12
N VAL A 81 1.93 -0.33 -10.33
CA VAL A 81 2.02 -0.39 -8.87
C VAL A 81 0.71 -0.87 -8.26
N ILE A 82 0.80 -1.95 -7.47
CA ILE A 82 -0.34 -2.58 -6.77
C ILE A 82 -0.06 -2.64 -5.27
N PRO A 83 -0.13 -1.50 -4.54
CA PRO A 83 0.33 -1.42 -3.16
C PRO A 83 -0.46 -2.30 -2.21
N HIS A 84 0.22 -2.85 -1.21
CA HIS A 84 -0.40 -3.52 -0.07
C HIS A 84 -0.49 -2.60 1.15
N SER A 85 -1.15 -3.09 2.21
CA SER A 85 -1.32 -2.37 3.49
C SER A 85 -2.02 -1.02 3.37
N VAL A 86 -2.89 -0.86 2.38
CA VAL A 86 -3.62 0.39 2.08
C VAL A 86 -4.42 0.91 3.27
N LEU A 87 -4.92 0.01 4.14
CA LEU A 87 -5.61 0.36 5.38
C LEU A 87 -4.69 0.42 6.61
N ALA A 88 -3.36 0.44 6.43
CA ALA A 88 -2.36 0.55 7.49
C ALA A 88 -2.64 -0.42 8.67
N LYS A 89 -2.77 -1.73 8.37
CA LYS A 89 -3.11 -2.79 9.35
C LYS A 89 -4.39 -2.47 10.17
N GLY A 90 -5.25 -1.60 9.66
CA GLY A 90 -6.53 -1.23 10.26
C GLY A 90 -6.57 0.17 10.90
N HIS A 91 -5.46 0.89 11.00
CA HIS A 91 -5.45 2.30 11.45
C HIS A 91 -6.41 3.17 10.63
N LEU A 92 -6.44 2.96 9.30
CA LEU A 92 -7.29 3.68 8.37
C LEU A 92 -8.70 3.06 8.20
N SER A 93 -9.13 2.22 9.13
CA SER A 93 -10.48 1.63 9.11
C SER A 93 -11.50 2.37 9.99
N GLY A 94 -11.06 3.35 10.78
CA GLY A 94 -11.88 4.00 11.80
C GLY A 94 -12.28 3.10 12.98
N ARG A 95 -11.71 1.88 13.05
CA ARG A 95 -12.08 0.86 14.06
C ARG A 95 -11.50 1.13 15.43
N TYR A 96 -10.29 1.68 15.48
CA TYR A 96 -9.55 1.83 16.74
C TYR A 96 -9.95 3.10 17.46
N GLN A 97 -10.16 2.95 18.79
CA GLN A 97 -10.52 4.03 19.69
C GLN A 97 -9.39 4.24 20.72
N PRO A 98 -9.30 5.40 21.36
CA PRO A 98 -8.35 5.62 22.45
C PRO A 98 -8.43 4.52 23.51
N GLY A 99 -7.28 3.95 23.88
CA GLY A 99 -7.21 2.86 24.85
C GLY A 99 -7.41 1.45 24.28
N HIS A 100 -7.57 1.30 22.96
CA HIS A 100 -7.58 -0.02 22.32
C HIS A 100 -6.25 -0.74 22.56
N THR A 101 -6.32 -2.02 22.89
CA THR A 101 -5.17 -2.90 23.10
C THR A 101 -5.31 -4.14 22.25
N PHE A 102 -4.18 -4.77 21.94
CA PHE A 102 -4.12 -6.03 21.19
C PHE A 102 -3.67 -7.16 22.11
N ASP A 103 -4.08 -8.38 21.80
CA ASP A 103 -3.59 -9.56 22.46
C ASP A 103 -2.08 -9.71 22.24
N ALA A 104 -1.37 -10.35 23.17
CA ALA A 104 0.09 -10.44 23.13
C ALA A 104 0.62 -11.24 21.93
N ASP A 105 -0.19 -12.11 21.35
CA ASP A 105 0.10 -12.91 20.14
C ASP A 105 -0.33 -12.22 18.83
N ASP A 106 -0.90 -11.03 18.91
CA ASP A 106 -1.25 -10.24 17.72
C ASP A 106 -0.01 -9.54 17.18
N GLU A 107 0.35 -9.81 15.92
CA GLU A 107 1.52 -9.20 15.26
C GLU A 107 1.57 -7.68 15.34
N ARG A 108 0.40 -7.03 15.49
CA ARG A 108 0.31 -5.57 15.59
C ARG A 108 0.95 -5.02 16.85
N SER A 109 1.03 -5.82 17.93
CA SER A 109 1.69 -5.42 19.18
C SER A 109 3.19 -5.11 19.01
N GLU A 110 3.82 -5.63 17.94
CA GLU A 110 5.24 -5.43 17.64
C GLU A 110 5.55 -4.08 16.95
N PHE A 111 4.54 -3.38 16.45
CA PHE A 111 4.75 -2.13 15.71
C PHE A 111 4.62 -0.90 16.62
N ALA A 112 5.51 0.07 16.44
CA ALA A 112 5.54 1.30 17.23
C ALA A 112 4.22 2.10 17.13
N SER A 113 3.55 2.09 15.97
CA SER A 113 2.25 2.74 15.76
C SER A 113 1.11 2.12 16.58
N PHE A 114 1.27 0.87 17.02
CA PHE A 114 0.30 0.17 17.86
C PHE A 114 0.64 0.20 19.36
N THR A 115 1.75 0.82 19.75
CA THR A 115 1.99 1.15 21.17
C THR A 115 0.98 2.20 21.65
N ARG A 116 0.83 2.34 22.98
CA ARG A 116 -0.11 3.31 23.56
C ARG A 116 0.08 4.74 23.01
N ASP A 117 1.33 5.19 22.91
CA ASP A 117 1.66 6.55 22.45
C ASP A 117 1.56 6.65 20.92
N GLY A 118 1.93 5.60 20.18
CA GLY A 118 1.76 5.51 18.74
C GLY A 118 0.27 5.58 18.37
N MET A 119 -0.56 4.76 19.00
CA MET A 119 -2.02 4.75 18.81
C MET A 119 -2.65 6.12 19.08
N LYS A 120 -2.23 6.82 20.13
CA LYS A 120 -2.76 8.16 20.45
C LYS A 120 -2.54 9.13 19.26
N ARG A 121 -1.31 9.18 18.73
CA ARG A 121 -0.98 10.06 17.60
C ARG A 121 -1.76 9.68 16.34
N VAL A 122 -1.80 8.39 16.02
CA VAL A 122 -2.51 7.89 14.83
C VAL A 122 -4.01 8.17 14.94
N ILE A 123 -4.64 7.91 16.10
CA ILE A 123 -6.08 8.14 16.30
C ILE A 123 -6.42 9.62 16.21
N GLU A 124 -5.56 10.53 16.67
CA GLU A 124 -5.79 11.97 16.54
C GLU A 124 -5.99 12.37 15.07
N VAL A 125 -5.12 11.90 14.18
CA VAL A 125 -5.20 12.23 12.75
C VAL A 125 -6.28 11.44 12.03
N THR A 126 -6.37 10.14 12.28
CA THR A 126 -7.42 9.33 11.62
C THR A 126 -8.82 9.76 12.03
N SER A 127 -8.99 10.35 13.22
CA SER A 127 -10.27 10.96 13.62
C SER A 127 -10.61 12.20 12.79
N LYS A 128 -9.63 13.06 12.49
CA LYS A 128 -9.83 14.22 11.60
C LYS A 128 -10.17 13.78 10.18
N LEU A 129 -9.42 12.79 9.65
CA LEU A 129 -9.69 12.20 8.33
C LEU A 129 -11.07 11.54 8.27
N ALA A 130 -11.50 10.88 9.34
CA ALA A 130 -12.83 10.26 9.41
C ALA A 130 -13.95 11.31 9.38
N LEU A 131 -13.80 12.42 10.09
CA LEU A 131 -14.74 13.55 10.03
C LEU A 131 -14.77 14.15 8.62
N TRP A 132 -13.60 14.43 8.05
CA TRP A 132 -13.49 14.95 6.70
C TRP A 132 -14.20 14.04 5.67
N SER A 133 -14.01 12.71 5.76
CA SER A 133 -14.66 11.77 4.85
C SER A 133 -16.18 11.75 5.04
N GLN A 134 -16.69 11.87 6.28
CA GLN A 134 -18.11 11.93 6.57
C GLN A 134 -18.77 13.18 5.99
N ASP A 135 -18.10 14.34 6.05
CA ASP A 135 -18.56 15.59 5.43
C ASP A 135 -18.68 15.47 3.91
N HIS A 136 -17.93 14.53 3.31
CA HIS A 136 -18.03 14.18 1.88
C HIS A 136 -18.97 12.98 1.59
N GLY A 137 -19.75 12.52 2.58
CA GLY A 137 -20.70 11.41 2.43
C GLY A 137 -20.04 10.04 2.23
N ARG A 138 -18.82 9.87 2.73
CA ARG A 138 -18.03 8.65 2.64
C ARG A 138 -17.49 8.25 4.01
N ASP A 139 -16.86 7.07 4.10
CA ASP A 139 -16.17 6.65 5.31
C ASP A 139 -14.65 6.57 5.11
N MET A 140 -13.96 6.33 6.23
CA MET A 140 -12.50 6.30 6.30
C MET A 140 -11.87 5.21 5.41
N ILE A 141 -12.52 4.05 5.26
CA ILE A 141 -12.03 2.96 4.40
C ILE A 141 -12.08 3.41 2.93
N GLN A 142 -13.21 4.00 2.54
CA GLN A 142 -13.38 4.52 1.18
C GLN A 142 -12.41 5.67 0.91
N LEU A 143 -12.17 6.54 1.89
CA LEU A 143 -11.16 7.60 1.77
C LEU A 143 -9.77 7.02 1.53
N ALA A 144 -9.32 6.07 2.33
CA ALA A 144 -7.99 5.50 2.21
C ALA A 144 -7.76 4.83 0.84
N ILE A 145 -8.78 4.16 0.32
CA ILE A 145 -8.70 3.52 -1.01
C ILE A 145 -8.74 4.57 -2.13
N ALA A 146 -9.65 5.54 -2.05
CA ALA A 146 -9.77 6.61 -3.05
C ALA A 146 -8.51 7.47 -3.10
N TRP A 147 -7.90 7.78 -1.94
CA TRP A 147 -6.65 8.51 -1.86
C TRP A 147 -5.50 7.75 -2.55
N ALA A 148 -5.37 6.45 -2.29
CA ALA A 148 -4.36 5.65 -2.97
C ALA A 148 -4.58 5.62 -4.49
N LEU A 149 -5.83 5.51 -4.95
CA LEU A 149 -6.19 5.54 -6.37
C LEU A 149 -6.01 6.91 -7.03
N ALA A 150 -5.97 7.99 -6.25
CA ALA A 150 -5.73 9.34 -6.76
C ALA A 150 -4.25 9.59 -7.07
N GLN A 151 -3.35 8.75 -6.58
CA GLN A 151 -1.91 8.86 -6.88
C GLN A 151 -1.62 8.31 -8.27
N SER A 152 -1.04 9.13 -9.14
CA SER A 152 -0.84 8.82 -10.57
C SER A 152 -0.02 7.56 -10.84
N SER A 153 0.87 7.17 -9.92
CA SER A 153 1.69 5.96 -10.02
C SER A 153 0.95 4.69 -9.64
N ILE A 154 -0.23 4.77 -9.01
CA ILE A 154 -0.94 3.60 -8.49
C ILE A 154 -1.90 3.04 -9.53
N THR A 155 -1.73 1.75 -9.82
CA THR A 155 -2.59 1.02 -10.76
C THR A 155 -3.81 0.44 -10.07
N SER A 156 -3.63 -0.26 -8.93
CA SER A 156 -4.71 -0.90 -8.19
C SER A 156 -4.28 -1.24 -6.77
N PRO A 157 -4.89 -0.64 -5.73
CA PRO A 157 -4.57 -0.96 -4.34
C PRO A 157 -5.13 -2.32 -3.93
N ILE A 158 -4.34 -3.08 -3.15
CA ILE A 158 -4.76 -4.36 -2.57
C ILE A 158 -5.40 -4.10 -1.21
N VAL A 159 -6.65 -4.51 -1.05
CA VAL A 159 -7.41 -4.30 0.18
C VAL A 159 -8.00 -5.62 0.66
N GLY A 160 -7.76 -5.95 1.94
CA GLY A 160 -8.33 -7.14 2.58
C GLY A 160 -9.84 -7.00 2.80
N ALA A 161 -10.56 -8.11 2.62
CA ALA A 161 -11.98 -8.23 2.93
C ALA A 161 -12.28 -9.62 3.50
N LYS A 162 -13.18 -9.69 4.47
CA LYS A 162 -13.60 -10.94 5.14
C LYS A 162 -15.06 -11.31 4.86
N SER A 163 -15.79 -10.46 4.13
CA SER A 163 -17.17 -10.72 3.70
C SER A 163 -17.46 -10.11 2.34
N VAL A 164 -18.55 -10.55 1.71
CA VAL A 164 -19.03 -10.02 0.43
C VAL A 164 -19.35 -8.53 0.54
N GLU A 165 -19.98 -8.12 1.66
CA GLU A 165 -20.33 -6.73 1.92
C GLU A 165 -19.09 -5.84 1.96
N GLN A 166 -18.00 -6.32 2.58
CA GLN A 166 -16.72 -5.59 2.61
C GLN A 166 -16.11 -5.46 1.21
N VAL A 167 -16.17 -6.50 0.38
CA VAL A 167 -15.70 -6.42 -1.02
C VAL A 167 -16.48 -5.36 -1.79
N ILE A 168 -17.81 -5.41 -1.73
CA ILE A 168 -18.69 -4.44 -2.41
C ILE A 168 -18.43 -3.02 -1.89
N HIS A 169 -18.27 -2.87 -0.57
CA HIS A 169 -18.01 -1.59 0.07
C HIS A 169 -16.67 -1.00 -0.37
N ASN A 170 -15.59 -1.80 -0.32
CA ASN A 170 -14.26 -1.38 -0.75
C ASN A 170 -14.24 -0.99 -2.24
N ALA A 171 -14.92 -1.78 -3.08
CA ALA A 171 -14.96 -1.51 -4.53
C ALA A 171 -15.62 -0.16 -4.86
N LYS A 172 -16.63 0.27 -4.10
CA LYS A 172 -17.29 1.58 -4.28
C LYS A 172 -16.34 2.77 -4.08
N ALA A 173 -15.22 2.59 -3.40
CA ALA A 173 -14.23 3.65 -3.25
C ALA A 173 -13.62 4.08 -4.60
N ALA A 174 -13.59 3.20 -5.60
CA ALA A 174 -13.07 3.52 -6.93
C ALA A 174 -13.95 4.55 -7.70
N ASP A 175 -15.19 4.72 -7.28
CA ASP A 175 -16.12 5.71 -7.86
C ASP A 175 -15.85 7.12 -7.30
N TRP A 176 -15.08 7.24 -6.21
CA TRP A 176 -14.79 8.52 -5.59
C TRP A 176 -13.50 9.12 -6.15
N LYS A 177 -13.65 10.14 -7.00
CA LYS A 177 -12.51 10.88 -7.56
C LYS A 177 -12.21 12.09 -6.66
N LEU A 178 -11.06 12.04 -6.00
CA LEU A 178 -10.57 13.16 -5.21
C LEU A 178 -9.99 14.23 -6.15
N SER A 179 -10.36 15.49 -5.93
CA SER A 179 -9.77 16.63 -6.62
C SER A 179 -8.43 17.02 -5.99
N ASP A 180 -7.63 17.84 -6.68
CA ASP A 180 -6.39 18.39 -6.15
C ASP A 180 -6.62 19.16 -4.84
N SER A 181 -7.76 19.89 -4.73
CA SER A 181 -8.15 20.55 -3.49
C SER A 181 -8.41 19.55 -2.35
N ASN A 182 -9.10 18.45 -2.64
CA ASN A 182 -9.32 17.39 -1.65
C ASN A 182 -8.00 16.76 -1.19
N LEU A 183 -7.07 16.52 -2.10
CA LEU A 183 -5.76 15.97 -1.76
C LEU A 183 -4.96 16.95 -0.89
N ALA A 184 -4.99 18.25 -1.19
CA ALA A 184 -4.33 19.28 -0.38
C ALA A 184 -4.92 19.36 1.05
N GLU A 185 -6.25 19.33 1.20
CA GLU A 185 -6.91 19.32 2.51
C GLU A 185 -6.54 18.06 3.33
N ILE A 186 -6.45 16.90 2.66
CA ILE A 186 -6.02 15.65 3.28
C ILE A 186 -4.56 15.74 3.71
N ASP A 187 -3.68 16.30 2.87
CA ASP A 187 -2.27 16.48 3.17
C ASP A 187 -2.07 17.43 4.37
N ASP A 188 -2.84 18.52 4.47
CA ASP A 188 -2.84 19.43 5.64
C ASP A 188 -3.22 18.69 6.95
N ILE A 189 -4.16 17.73 6.88
CA ILE A 189 -4.54 16.92 8.04
C ILE A 189 -3.41 15.92 8.41
N LEU A 190 -2.71 15.41 7.41
CA LEU A 190 -1.61 14.44 7.58
C LEU A 190 -0.29 15.09 7.99
N ASP A 191 -0.16 16.42 7.85
CA ASP A 191 1.10 17.12 8.11
C ASP A 191 1.59 16.87 9.56
N GLY A 192 2.88 16.57 9.66
CA GLY A 192 3.52 16.25 10.95
C GLY A 192 3.34 14.82 11.46
N ILE A 193 2.68 13.92 10.71
CA ILE A 193 2.62 12.50 11.05
C ILE A 193 3.58 11.68 10.19
N VAL A 194 4.57 11.10 10.87
CA VAL A 194 5.38 9.99 10.35
C VAL A 194 5.03 8.78 11.20
N VAL A 195 4.37 7.78 10.62
CA VAL A 195 3.99 6.53 11.29
C VAL A 195 4.80 5.39 10.69
N ASP A 196 5.62 4.79 11.52
CA ASP A 196 6.44 3.59 11.28
C ASP A 196 7.33 3.61 10.02
N ARG A 197 8.60 3.88 10.26
CA ARG A 197 9.69 3.48 9.36
C ARG A 197 9.96 1.98 9.48
#